data_b17e2dc3e67d0bd065cb5d2068ed7c09
#
_entry.id   b17e2dc3e67d0bd065cb5d2068ed7c09
#
_cell.length_a   1.000
_cell.length_b   1.000
_cell.length_c   1.000
_cell.angle_alpha   90.00
_cell.angle_beta   90.00
_cell.angle_gamma   90.00
#
_symmetry.space_group_name_H-M   'P 1'
#
loop_
_entity.id
_entity.type
_entity.pdbx_description
1 polymer ?
#
loop_
_entity_poly.entity_id
_entity_poly.type
_entity_poly.pdbx_seq_one_letter_code
_entity_poly.pdbx_strand_id
1 'polypeptide(L)'
;MLGILLAFICLWLTLIPPAFAADLANGAAVFEARCVGCHVNGGNIVRRNKTLKQKALQKFGMDSIEAVEAIVTNGKNNMSAYKDKLTEEQIHDVAAYVLDRAAADWRS
;
A
#
# COMPACT_ATOMS: atom_id res chain seq x y z
N MET A 1 19.58 38.87 17.67
CA MET A 1 18.78 38.89 16.44
C MET A 1 18.89 37.58 15.66
N LEU A 2 20.08 37.00 15.46
CA LEU A 2 20.25 35.71 14.78
C LEU A 2 19.50 34.55 15.49
N GLY A 3 19.47 34.53 16.83
CA GLY A 3 18.80 33.47 17.60
C GLY A 3 17.29 33.47 17.46
N ILE A 4 16.67 34.62 17.22
CA ILE A 4 15.21 34.75 17.03
C ILE A 4 14.82 34.21 15.65
N LEU A 5 15.64 34.44 14.61
CA LEU A 5 15.39 33.92 13.26
C LEU A 5 15.51 32.39 13.22
N LEU A 6 16.50 31.81 13.89
CA LEU A 6 16.67 30.35 13.99
C LEU A 6 15.52 29.68 14.73
N ALA A 7 15.02 30.30 15.82
CA ALA A 7 13.86 29.79 16.56
C ALA A 7 12.58 29.80 15.69
N PHE A 8 12.43 30.82 14.83
CA PHE A 8 11.29 30.93 13.91
C PHE A 8 11.33 29.86 12.83
N ILE A 9 12.50 29.55 12.28
CA ILE A 9 12.69 28.50 11.27
C ILE A 9 12.40 27.11 11.88
N CYS A 10 12.86 26.84 13.09
CA CYS A 10 12.55 25.60 13.82
C CYS A 10 11.04 25.44 14.07
N LEU A 11 10.33 26.53 14.39
CA LEU A 11 8.90 26.51 14.60
C LEU A 11 8.12 26.15 13.32
N TRP A 12 8.55 26.66 12.17
CA TRP A 12 7.95 26.30 10.89
C TRP A 12 8.14 24.83 10.55
N LEU A 13 9.31 24.24 10.83
CA LEU A 13 9.59 22.82 10.61
C LEU A 13 8.72 21.92 11.51
N THR A 14 8.39 22.37 12.73
CA THR A 14 7.52 21.61 13.64
C THR A 14 6.05 21.67 13.29
N LEU A 15 5.63 22.61 12.42
CA LEU A 15 4.24 22.74 11.96
C LEU A 15 3.92 21.87 10.75
N ILE A 16 4.92 21.22 10.13
CA ILE A 16 4.70 20.25 9.05
C ILE A 16 4.20 18.95 9.69
N PRO A 17 2.96 18.49 9.35
CA PRO A 17 2.48 17.23 9.92
C PRO A 17 3.36 16.08 9.48
N PRO A 18 3.60 15.07 10.33
CA PRO A 18 4.34 13.88 9.93
C PRO A 18 3.63 13.19 8.76
N ALA A 19 4.42 12.64 7.84
CA ALA A 19 3.86 11.83 6.76
C ALA A 19 3.07 10.66 7.37
N PHE A 20 1.89 10.37 6.81
CA PHE A 20 1.05 9.28 7.25
C PHE A 20 1.78 7.95 7.06
N ALA A 21 2.15 7.30 8.16
CA ALA A 21 2.83 6.00 8.12
C ALA A 21 1.79 4.88 7.98
N ALA A 22 2.04 3.94 7.07
CA ALA A 22 1.19 2.78 6.91
C ALA A 22 1.27 1.85 8.11
N ASP A 23 0.15 1.26 8.48
CA ASP A 23 0.06 0.20 9.48
C ASP A 23 0.10 -1.16 8.77
N LEU A 24 1.26 -1.80 8.76
CA LEU A 24 1.46 -3.08 8.09
C LEU A 24 0.67 -4.21 8.76
N ALA A 25 0.47 -4.17 10.07
CA ALA A 25 -0.34 -5.16 10.77
C ALA A 25 -1.82 -5.04 10.36
N ASN A 26 -2.33 -3.82 10.24
CA ASN A 26 -3.68 -3.60 9.72
C ASN A 26 -3.78 -4.01 8.25
N GLY A 27 -2.77 -3.70 7.44
CA GLY A 27 -2.69 -4.13 6.04
C GLY A 27 -2.74 -5.66 5.90
N ALA A 28 -2.02 -6.37 6.76
CA ALA A 28 -2.06 -7.84 6.81
C ALA A 28 -3.46 -8.36 7.13
N ALA A 29 -4.14 -7.74 8.09
CA ALA A 29 -5.51 -8.13 8.46
C ALA A 29 -6.50 -7.90 7.33
N VAL A 30 -6.40 -6.77 6.63
CA VAL A 30 -7.22 -6.45 5.45
C VAL A 30 -6.96 -7.47 4.33
N PHE A 31 -5.68 -7.76 4.06
CA PHE A 31 -5.29 -8.72 3.03
C PHE A 31 -5.89 -10.11 3.31
N GLU A 32 -5.75 -10.59 4.53
CA GLU A 32 -6.27 -11.89 4.95
C GLU A 32 -7.79 -11.95 4.81
N ALA A 33 -8.49 -10.87 5.13
CA ALA A 33 -9.94 -10.81 5.07
C ALA A 33 -10.49 -10.69 3.65
N ARG A 34 -9.78 -10.01 2.73
CA ARG A 34 -10.35 -9.56 1.46
C ARG A 34 -9.59 -9.99 0.21
N CYS A 35 -8.32 -10.33 0.32
CA CYS A 35 -7.43 -10.47 -0.83
C CYS A 35 -6.88 -11.88 -1.01
N VAL A 36 -6.64 -12.59 0.07
CA VAL A 36 -5.96 -13.89 0.07
C VAL A 36 -6.67 -14.95 -0.75
N GLY A 37 -8.00 -14.87 -0.89
CA GLY A 37 -8.76 -15.84 -1.65
C GLY A 37 -8.29 -15.97 -3.11
N CYS A 38 -7.93 -14.86 -3.73
CA CYS A 38 -7.38 -14.84 -5.09
C CYS A 38 -5.85 -14.71 -5.11
N HIS A 39 -5.26 -14.08 -4.08
CA HIS A 39 -3.84 -13.78 -4.01
C HIS A 39 -3.10 -14.59 -2.95
N VAL A 40 -3.45 -15.87 -2.80
CA VAL A 40 -2.81 -16.76 -1.83
C VAL A 40 -1.29 -16.79 -2.08
N ASN A 41 -0.51 -16.59 -1.03
CA ASN A 41 0.96 -16.53 -1.07
C ASN A 41 1.52 -15.50 -2.09
N GLY A 42 0.76 -14.42 -2.33
CA GLY A 42 1.16 -13.41 -3.30
C GLY A 42 0.94 -13.81 -4.75
N GLY A 43 0.18 -14.87 -5.00
CA GLY A 43 -0.14 -15.33 -6.34
C GLY A 43 -1.36 -14.65 -6.93
N ASN A 44 -1.92 -15.26 -7.96
CA ASN A 44 -3.18 -14.89 -8.57
C ASN A 44 -3.79 -16.12 -9.23
N ILE A 45 -4.88 -16.63 -8.66
CA ILE A 45 -5.50 -17.87 -9.14
C ILE A 45 -6.33 -17.67 -10.40
N VAL A 46 -6.73 -16.44 -10.73
CA VAL A 46 -7.53 -16.11 -11.91
C VAL A 46 -6.63 -15.73 -13.08
N ARG A 47 -5.69 -14.84 -12.85
CA ARG A 47 -4.72 -14.40 -13.87
C ARG A 47 -3.31 -14.73 -13.41
N ARG A 48 -2.84 -15.92 -13.75
CA ARG A 48 -1.62 -16.52 -13.19
C ARG A 48 -0.35 -15.72 -13.43
N ASN A 49 -0.28 -14.90 -14.49
CA ASN A 49 0.86 -14.03 -14.76
C ASN A 49 0.79 -12.68 -14.01
N LYS A 50 -0.35 -12.34 -13.43
CA LYS A 50 -0.57 -11.09 -12.71
C LYS A 50 -0.52 -11.29 -11.20
N THR A 51 0.60 -11.87 -10.75
CA THR A 51 0.84 -12.13 -9.33
C THR A 51 1.24 -10.85 -8.59
N LEU A 52 1.31 -10.93 -7.27
CA LEU A 52 1.82 -9.86 -6.42
C LEU A 52 3.31 -10.03 -6.13
N LYS A 53 4.01 -10.85 -6.89
CA LYS A 53 5.46 -11.00 -6.80
C LYS A 53 6.14 -9.76 -7.36
N GLN A 54 7.32 -9.44 -6.84
CA GLN A 54 8.04 -8.22 -7.19
C GLN A 54 8.22 -8.06 -8.71
N LYS A 55 8.62 -9.12 -9.40
CA LYS A 55 8.83 -9.07 -10.86
C LYS A 55 7.55 -8.74 -11.62
N ALA A 56 6.41 -9.32 -11.22
CA ALA A 56 5.13 -9.05 -11.86
C ALA A 56 4.68 -7.62 -11.57
N LEU A 57 4.82 -7.16 -10.34
CA LEU A 57 4.47 -5.77 -9.99
C LEU A 57 5.29 -4.78 -10.83
N GLN A 58 6.58 -5.01 -10.98
CA GLN A 58 7.46 -4.17 -11.81
C GLN A 58 7.04 -4.22 -13.28
N LYS A 59 6.81 -5.43 -13.81
CA LYS A 59 6.44 -5.62 -15.21
C LYS A 59 5.16 -4.88 -15.59
N PHE A 60 4.18 -4.84 -14.70
CA PHE A 60 2.88 -4.23 -14.96
C PHE A 60 2.71 -2.83 -14.36
N GLY A 61 3.80 -2.22 -13.90
CA GLY A 61 3.76 -0.87 -13.34
C GLY A 61 2.99 -0.74 -12.04
N MET A 62 2.94 -1.81 -11.25
CA MET A 62 2.18 -1.89 -10.00
C MET A 62 3.06 -1.84 -8.75
N ASP A 63 4.33 -1.47 -8.90
CA ASP A 63 5.32 -1.47 -7.82
C ASP A 63 5.38 -0.14 -7.04
N SER A 64 4.24 0.52 -6.89
CA SER A 64 4.12 1.74 -6.08
C SER A 64 2.85 1.70 -5.22
N ILE A 65 2.88 2.41 -4.11
CA ILE A 65 1.71 2.56 -3.22
C ILE A 65 0.51 3.08 -4.04
N GLU A 66 0.72 4.13 -4.83
CA GLU A 66 -0.33 4.79 -5.60
C GLU A 66 -0.98 3.86 -6.62
N ALA A 67 -0.18 3.05 -7.30
CA ALA A 67 -0.69 2.09 -8.29
C ALA A 67 -1.53 1.00 -7.63
N VAL A 68 -1.09 0.44 -6.50
CA VAL A 68 -1.83 -0.58 -5.77
C VAL A 68 -3.10 0.03 -5.16
N GLU A 69 -3.02 1.22 -4.56
CA GLU A 69 -4.20 1.92 -4.05
C GLU A 69 -5.25 2.12 -5.15
N ALA A 70 -4.83 2.55 -6.33
CA ALA A 70 -5.73 2.80 -7.45
C ALA A 70 -6.48 1.54 -7.88
N ILE A 71 -5.79 0.41 -8.02
CA ILE A 71 -6.42 -0.85 -8.43
C ILE A 71 -7.32 -1.43 -7.34
N VAL A 72 -6.95 -1.30 -6.07
CA VAL A 72 -7.79 -1.73 -4.95
C VAL A 72 -9.05 -0.86 -4.87
N THR A 73 -8.91 0.44 -5.04
CA THR A 73 -10.03 1.38 -4.99
C THR A 73 -11.03 1.13 -6.11
N ASN A 74 -10.55 1.02 -7.34
CA ASN A 74 -11.38 1.03 -8.54
C ASN A 74 -11.63 -0.36 -9.13
N GLY A 75 -10.84 -1.36 -8.75
CA GLY A 75 -10.89 -2.67 -9.37
C GLY A 75 -10.37 -2.68 -10.79
N LYS A 76 -10.27 -3.85 -11.38
CA LYS A 76 -9.89 -4.03 -12.78
C LYS A 76 -10.22 -5.46 -13.21
N ASN A 77 -10.97 -5.60 -14.31
CA ASN A 77 -11.37 -6.91 -14.83
C ASN A 77 -12.06 -7.75 -13.74
N ASN A 78 -11.51 -8.92 -13.41
CA ASN A 78 -12.07 -9.82 -12.38
C ASN A 78 -11.81 -9.34 -10.95
N MET A 79 -10.95 -8.36 -10.75
CA MET A 79 -10.68 -7.81 -9.42
C MET A 79 -11.72 -6.76 -9.05
N SER A 80 -12.42 -6.98 -7.94
CA SER A 80 -13.45 -6.09 -7.45
C SER A 80 -12.89 -4.74 -6.99
N ALA A 81 -13.72 -3.71 -7.04
CA ALA A 81 -13.44 -2.40 -6.46
C ALA A 81 -13.77 -2.44 -4.97
N TYR A 82 -12.93 -1.83 -4.15
CA TYR A 82 -13.09 -1.83 -2.70
C TYR A 82 -13.37 -0.45 -2.09
N LYS A 83 -13.57 0.58 -2.91
CA LYS A 83 -13.84 1.95 -2.42
C LYS A 83 -15.03 2.05 -1.49
N ASP A 84 -16.04 1.18 -1.65
CA ASP A 84 -17.24 1.17 -0.81
C ASP A 84 -17.16 0.13 0.33
N LYS A 85 -16.09 -0.65 0.40
CA LYS A 85 -15.90 -1.73 1.37
C LYS A 85 -14.77 -1.47 2.35
N LEU A 86 -13.80 -0.65 1.96
CA LEU A 86 -12.63 -0.32 2.76
C LEU A 86 -12.49 1.20 2.86
N THR A 87 -11.98 1.67 3.99
CA THR A 87 -11.61 3.08 4.16
C THR A 87 -10.35 3.40 3.36
N GLU A 88 -10.09 4.67 3.09
CA GLU A 88 -8.85 5.10 2.45
C GLU A 88 -7.61 4.65 3.23
N GLU A 89 -7.69 4.69 4.56
CA GLU A 89 -6.63 4.23 5.45
C GLU A 89 -6.37 2.73 5.28
N GLN A 90 -7.42 1.92 5.24
CA GLN A 90 -7.29 0.48 5.02
C GLN A 90 -6.70 0.17 3.64
N ILE A 91 -7.10 0.90 2.62
CA ILE A 91 -6.55 0.75 1.26
C ILE A 91 -5.06 1.10 1.25
N HIS A 92 -4.68 2.19 1.92
CA HIS A 92 -3.27 2.58 2.05
C HIS A 92 -2.46 1.50 2.77
N ASP A 93 -2.97 0.99 3.88
CA ASP A 93 -2.29 -0.03 4.68
C ASP A 93 -2.11 -1.33 3.92
N VAL A 94 -3.14 -1.79 3.19
CA VAL A 94 -3.03 -3.03 2.40
C VAL A 94 -2.11 -2.85 1.20
N ALA A 95 -2.09 -1.68 0.58
CA ALA A 95 -1.15 -1.39 -0.51
C ALA A 95 0.30 -1.46 -0.01
N ALA A 96 0.59 -0.84 1.12
CA ALA A 96 1.91 -0.90 1.76
C ALA A 96 2.28 -2.33 2.14
N TYR A 97 1.35 -3.09 2.68
CA TYR A 97 1.55 -4.50 3.05
C TYR A 97 1.94 -5.34 1.82
N VAL A 98 1.22 -5.18 0.71
CA VAL A 98 1.51 -5.92 -0.53
C VAL A 98 2.94 -5.63 -1.02
N LEU A 99 3.35 -4.36 -1.04
CA LEU A 99 4.69 -3.99 -1.47
C LEU A 99 5.78 -4.51 -0.51
N ASP A 100 5.51 -4.46 0.79
CA ASP A 100 6.42 -5.02 1.81
C ASP A 100 6.60 -6.52 1.62
N ARG A 101 5.51 -7.25 1.41
CA ARG A 101 5.56 -8.70 1.18
C ARG A 101 6.22 -9.06 -0.14
N ALA A 102 5.98 -8.29 -1.19
CA ALA A 102 6.63 -8.49 -2.48
C ALA A 102 8.15 -8.34 -2.36
N ALA A 103 8.63 -7.34 -1.62
CA ALA A 103 10.05 -7.12 -1.36
C ALA A 103 10.68 -8.30 -0.57
N ALA A 104 9.90 -8.95 0.29
CA ALA A 104 10.32 -10.12 1.05
C ALA A 104 10.02 -11.45 0.33
N ASP A 105 9.61 -11.39 -0.94
CA ASP A 105 9.23 -12.55 -1.76
C ASP A 105 8.13 -13.40 -1.09
N TRP A 106 7.23 -12.76 -0.38
CA TRP A 106 6.11 -13.37 0.35
C TRP A 106 6.54 -14.44 1.37
N ARG A 107 7.77 -14.34 1.85
CA ARG A 107 8.26 -15.21 2.94
C ARG A 107 7.76 -14.72 4.29
N SER A 108 7.44 -15.66 5.15
CA SER A 108 7.02 -15.39 6.52
C SER A 108 8.18 -14.98 7.42
#